data_dab193e564154b946da6c2349d6a7ea0
#
_entry.id   dab193e564154b946da6c2349d6a7ea0
#
_cell.length_a   1.000
_cell.length_b   1.000
_cell.length_c   1.000
_cell.angle_alpha   90.00
_cell.angle_beta   90.00
_cell.angle_gamma   90.00
#
_symmetry.space_group_name_H-M   'P 1'
#
loop_
_entity.id
_entity.type
_entity.pdbx_description
1 polymer ?
#
loop_
_entity_poly.entity_id
_entity_poly.type
_entity_poly.pdbx_seq_one_letter_code
_entity_poly.pdbx_strand_id
1 'polypeptide(L)'
;MRILVNAGILKSSGVCQVGRSFLHEFLNFPEHEYHVFVSATMHEILKSERFPDNFKFYLFPRHPLYSLFSRHLFSCLRQYHRLEKEVDPDCIFTVFGPAWWKSRRAPALVGYASPYFVFEDSPYFRGISLLRRLQLKFEKLLFYLELRRETK
;
A
#
# COMPACT_ATOMS: atom_id res chain seq x y z
N MET A 1 8.42 -13.10 14.06
CA MET A 1 8.47 -12.86 12.60
C MET A 1 8.78 -11.39 12.35
N ARG A 2 9.49 -11.10 11.27
CA ARG A 2 9.66 -9.75 10.74
C ARG A 2 8.57 -9.47 9.69
N ILE A 3 7.68 -8.58 9.97
CA ILE A 3 6.52 -8.26 9.12
C ILE A 3 6.74 -6.89 8.50
N LEU A 4 6.78 -6.82 7.17
CA LEU A 4 6.82 -5.56 6.46
C LEU A 4 5.39 -5.10 6.15
N VAL A 5 4.99 -3.95 6.69
CA VAL A 5 3.66 -3.36 6.48
C VAL A 5 3.78 -2.20 5.50
N ASN A 6 3.17 -2.33 4.33
CA ASN A 6 3.17 -1.24 3.35
C ASN A 6 1.92 -0.37 3.49
N ALA A 7 2.08 0.75 4.18
CA ALA A 7 1.14 1.86 4.28
C ALA A 7 1.63 3.11 3.52
N GLY A 8 2.70 2.98 2.73
CA GLY A 8 3.32 4.07 1.98
C GLY A 8 2.47 4.66 0.87
N ILE A 9 1.41 3.96 0.47
CA ILE A 9 0.48 4.41 -0.57
C ILE A 9 -0.75 5.14 -0.01
N LEU A 10 -0.96 5.13 1.31
CA LEU A 10 -2.13 5.73 1.96
C LEU A 10 -2.03 7.26 1.96
N LYS A 11 -3.01 7.96 1.38
CA LYS A 11 -2.97 9.42 1.24
C LYS A 11 -4.22 10.14 1.72
N SER A 12 -5.40 9.55 1.53
CA SER A 12 -6.63 10.16 2.01
C SER A 12 -6.86 9.84 3.49
N SER A 13 -7.52 10.74 4.20
CA SER A 13 -7.79 10.60 5.63
C SER A 13 -8.48 9.27 5.98
N GLY A 14 -9.48 8.84 5.21
CA GLY A 14 -10.19 7.59 5.46
C GLY A 14 -9.30 6.35 5.36
N VAL A 15 -8.48 6.24 4.30
CA VAL A 15 -7.57 5.09 4.15
C VAL A 15 -6.43 5.12 5.16
N CYS A 16 -5.97 6.32 5.58
CA CYS A 16 -4.99 6.46 6.64
C CYS A 16 -5.56 6.00 8.00
N GLN A 17 -6.84 6.27 8.28
CA GLN A 17 -7.49 5.77 9.51
C GLN A 17 -7.53 4.24 9.55
N VAL A 18 -7.84 3.60 8.44
CA VAL A 18 -7.78 2.13 8.37
C VAL A 18 -6.36 1.62 8.59
N GLY A 19 -5.36 2.22 7.94
CA GLY A 19 -3.95 1.87 8.15
C GLY A 19 -3.53 2.05 9.62
N ARG A 20 -3.94 3.16 10.25
CA ARG A 20 -3.74 3.41 11.67
C ARG A 20 -4.34 2.31 12.54
N SER A 21 -5.61 1.94 12.27
CA SER A 21 -6.29 0.87 13.02
C SER A 21 -5.54 -0.46 12.91
N PHE A 22 -5.05 -0.83 11.72
CA PHE A 22 -4.21 -2.03 11.59
C PHE A 22 -2.93 -1.97 12.44
N LEU A 23 -2.25 -0.80 12.48
CA LEU A 23 -1.05 -0.66 13.31
C LEU A 23 -1.37 -0.79 14.79
N HIS A 24 -2.52 -0.30 15.25
CA HIS A 24 -2.97 -0.49 16.64
C HIS A 24 -3.30 -1.95 16.94
N GLU A 25 -3.94 -2.67 16.01
CA GLU A 25 -4.20 -4.11 16.20
C GLU A 25 -2.91 -4.92 16.31
N PHE A 26 -1.84 -4.53 15.62
CA PHE A 26 -0.55 -5.20 15.73
C PHE A 26 0.11 -5.05 17.11
N LEU A 27 -0.29 -4.08 17.94
CA LEU A 27 0.17 -3.96 19.33
C LEU A 27 -0.25 -5.17 20.18
N ASN A 28 -1.29 -5.91 19.76
CA ASN A 28 -1.72 -7.14 20.43
C ASN A 28 -0.81 -8.34 20.14
N PHE A 29 0.20 -8.18 19.26
CA PHE A 29 1.14 -9.23 18.86
C PHE A 29 2.59 -8.76 19.03
N PRO A 30 3.03 -8.52 20.29
CA PRO A 30 4.34 -7.92 20.58
C PRO A 30 5.54 -8.82 20.25
N GLU A 31 5.31 -10.10 19.99
CA GLU A 31 6.34 -11.08 19.63
C GLU A 31 6.87 -10.91 18.20
N HIS A 32 6.27 -10.02 17.41
CA HIS A 32 6.66 -9.73 16.03
C HIS A 32 7.43 -8.40 15.93
N GLU A 33 8.27 -8.30 14.92
CA GLU A 33 8.95 -7.06 14.55
C GLU A 33 8.26 -6.46 13.32
N TYR A 34 7.87 -5.18 13.41
CA TYR A 34 7.10 -4.48 12.38
C TYR A 34 7.93 -3.41 11.70
N HIS A 35 8.13 -3.55 10.39
CA HIS A 35 8.77 -2.57 9.54
C HIS A 35 7.71 -1.88 8.69
N VAL A 36 7.38 -0.64 9.02
CA VAL A 36 6.21 0.05 8.45
C VAL A 36 6.64 1.11 7.44
N PHE A 37 6.29 0.92 6.19
CA PHE A 37 6.41 1.95 5.17
C PHE A 37 5.23 2.91 5.29
N VAL A 38 5.50 4.19 5.46
CA VAL A 38 4.48 5.22 5.65
C VAL A 38 4.57 6.32 4.60
N SER A 39 3.42 6.80 4.13
CA SER A 39 3.33 8.02 3.33
C SER A 39 3.58 9.25 4.22
N ALA A 40 3.83 10.40 3.62
CA ALA A 40 3.95 11.66 4.36
C ALA A 40 2.68 11.96 5.19
N THR A 41 1.50 11.72 4.61
CA THR A 41 0.21 11.91 5.31
C THR A 41 0.09 10.98 6.52
N MET A 42 0.40 9.70 6.33
CA MET A 42 0.34 8.72 7.40
C MET A 42 1.36 9.03 8.51
N HIS A 43 2.56 9.45 8.12
CA HIS A 43 3.61 9.84 9.05
C HIS A 43 3.17 11.01 9.94
N GLU A 44 2.53 12.05 9.37
CA GLU A 44 2.00 13.18 10.16
C GLU A 44 0.92 12.73 11.17
N ILE A 45 0.05 11.81 10.78
CA ILE A 45 -0.99 11.26 11.66
C ILE A 45 -0.36 10.51 12.84
N LEU A 46 0.70 9.74 12.58
CA LEU A 46 1.35 8.90 13.60
C LEU A 46 2.32 9.65 14.50
N LYS A 47 2.69 10.90 14.18
CA LYS A 47 3.66 11.69 14.99
C LYS A 47 3.28 11.86 16.45
N SER A 48 1.97 11.93 16.75
CA SER A 48 1.46 12.07 18.12
C SER A 48 1.33 10.75 18.86
N GLU A 49 1.62 9.64 18.22
CA GLU A 49 1.42 8.30 18.76
C GLU A 49 2.75 7.69 19.20
N ARG A 50 2.67 6.82 20.19
CA ARG A 50 3.84 6.08 20.67
C ARG A 50 3.66 4.61 20.31
N PHE A 51 4.64 4.08 19.60
CA PHE A 51 4.76 2.66 19.30
C PHE A 51 5.96 2.08 20.05
N PRO A 52 5.90 0.81 20.47
CA PRO A 52 7.03 0.13 21.13
C PRO A 52 8.20 -0.08 20.13
N ASP A 53 9.37 -0.44 20.67
CA ASP A 53 10.64 -0.52 19.92
C ASP A 53 10.66 -1.58 18.81
N ASN A 54 9.71 -2.52 18.83
CA ASN A 54 9.53 -3.51 17.77
C ASN A 54 8.86 -2.94 16.52
N PHE A 55 8.49 -1.64 16.51
CA PHE A 55 8.00 -0.92 15.32
C PHE A 55 9.08 0.01 14.76
N LYS A 56 9.39 -0.14 13.49
CA LYS A 56 10.34 0.72 12.75
C LYS A 56 9.63 1.35 11.56
N PHE A 57 9.62 2.69 11.51
CA PHE A 57 8.92 3.44 10.48
C PHE A 57 9.87 3.97 9.40
N TYR A 58 9.48 3.81 8.13
CA TYR A 58 10.23 4.27 6.96
C TYR A 58 9.38 5.20 6.12
N LEU A 59 9.80 6.45 5.99
CA LEU A 59 9.05 7.45 5.24
C LEU A 59 9.26 7.28 3.72
N PHE A 60 8.13 7.15 3.00
CA PHE A 60 8.07 7.18 1.55
C PHE A 60 7.37 8.46 1.09
N PRO A 61 8.09 9.53 0.76
CA PRO A 61 7.50 10.84 0.48
C PRO A 61 6.73 10.88 -0.84
N ARG A 62 6.95 9.90 -1.73
CA ARG A 62 6.33 9.85 -3.07
C ARG A 62 5.70 8.50 -3.37
N HIS A 63 4.49 8.58 -3.93
CA HIS A 63 3.76 7.39 -4.37
C HIS A 63 4.24 6.94 -5.76
N PRO A 64 4.44 5.63 -6.01
CA PRO A 64 4.85 5.11 -7.31
C PRO A 64 3.95 5.53 -8.48
N LEU A 65 2.62 5.56 -8.29
CA LEU A 65 1.65 5.98 -9.32
C LEU A 65 1.91 7.36 -9.91
N TYR A 66 2.29 8.35 -9.07
CA TYR A 66 2.62 9.69 -9.57
C TYR A 66 3.98 9.74 -10.27
N SER A 67 4.71 8.64 -10.19
CA SER A 67 6.01 8.45 -10.81
C SER A 67 5.95 7.64 -12.11
N LEU A 68 4.77 7.05 -12.47
CA LEU A 68 4.61 6.24 -13.70
C LEU A 68 5.00 7.01 -14.97
N PHE A 69 4.83 8.33 -14.96
CA PHE A 69 5.20 9.22 -16.06
C PHE A 69 6.50 10.00 -15.80
N SER A 70 7.26 9.65 -14.76
CA SER A 70 8.47 10.37 -14.38
C SER A 70 9.66 9.44 -14.18
N ARG A 71 10.88 10.00 -14.37
CA ARG A 71 12.15 9.31 -14.08
C ARG A 71 12.28 8.81 -12.62
N HIS A 72 11.34 9.19 -11.75
CA HIS A 72 11.32 8.83 -10.33
C HIS A 72 10.75 7.45 -10.02
N LEU A 73 10.04 6.79 -10.97
CA LEU A 73 9.51 5.44 -10.76
C LEU A 73 10.64 4.46 -10.40
N PHE A 74 11.71 4.46 -11.18
CA PHE A 74 12.84 3.57 -10.93
C PHE A 74 13.53 3.83 -9.58
N SER A 75 13.61 5.09 -9.15
CA SER A 75 14.18 5.43 -7.84
C SER A 75 13.30 4.92 -6.70
N CYS A 76 11.97 5.06 -6.81
CA CYS A 76 11.02 4.51 -5.83
C CYS A 76 11.11 2.98 -5.75
N LEU A 77 11.07 2.28 -6.90
CA LEU A 77 11.18 0.82 -6.93
C LEU A 77 12.51 0.33 -6.36
N ARG A 78 13.61 1.03 -6.67
CA ARG A 78 14.94 0.72 -6.10
C ARG A 78 14.95 0.90 -4.58
N GLN A 79 14.28 1.93 -4.06
CA GLN A 79 14.16 2.17 -2.63
C GLN A 79 13.37 1.04 -1.95
N TYR A 80 12.22 0.62 -2.52
CA TYR A 80 11.45 -0.51 -2.01
C TYR A 80 12.30 -1.78 -1.94
N HIS A 81 12.95 -2.15 -3.04
CA HIS A 81 13.79 -3.35 -3.07
C HIS A 81 15.00 -3.28 -2.15
N ARG A 82 15.60 -2.09 -1.97
CA ARG A 82 16.70 -1.91 -1.02
C ARG A 82 16.23 -2.16 0.41
N LEU A 83 15.12 -1.51 0.81
CA LEU A 83 14.59 -1.68 2.16
C LEU A 83 14.05 -3.08 2.40
N GLU A 84 13.42 -3.72 1.41
CA GLU A 84 13.04 -5.13 1.48
C GLU A 84 14.26 -6.02 1.74
N LYS A 85 15.38 -5.72 1.07
CA LYS A 85 16.64 -6.46 1.29
C LYS A 85 17.24 -6.21 2.68
N GLU A 86 17.19 -4.97 3.17
CA GLU A 86 17.71 -4.59 4.48
C GLU A 86 16.87 -5.19 5.62
N VAL A 87 15.55 -5.15 5.48
CA VAL A 87 14.60 -5.71 6.46
C VAL A 87 14.61 -7.23 6.42
N ASP A 88 14.73 -7.84 5.24
CA ASP A 88 14.63 -9.28 5.01
C ASP A 88 13.38 -9.88 5.69
N PRO A 89 12.16 -9.44 5.28
CA PRO A 89 10.93 -9.77 5.98
C PRO A 89 10.52 -11.23 5.74
N ASP A 90 9.86 -11.84 6.72
CA ASP A 90 9.23 -13.15 6.60
C ASP A 90 7.94 -13.08 5.77
N CYS A 91 7.22 -11.96 5.85
CA CYS A 91 6.05 -11.68 5.04
C CYS A 91 5.82 -10.18 4.85
N ILE A 92 5.02 -9.83 3.83
CA ILE A 92 4.67 -8.45 3.51
C ILE A 92 3.15 -8.31 3.53
N PHE A 93 2.66 -7.28 4.21
CA PHE A 93 1.26 -6.90 4.19
C PHE A 93 1.09 -5.49 3.62
N THR A 94 0.43 -5.38 2.47
CA THR A 94 0.03 -4.08 1.89
C THR A 94 -1.39 -3.78 2.33
N VAL A 95 -1.60 -2.69 3.08
CA VAL A 95 -2.91 -2.35 3.67
C VAL A 95 -3.97 -2.16 2.60
N PHE A 96 -3.65 -1.42 1.54
CA PHE A 96 -4.47 -1.32 0.33
C PHE A 96 -3.58 -1.37 -0.90
N GLY A 97 -3.87 -2.30 -1.80
CA GLY A 97 -3.14 -2.45 -3.04
C GLY A 97 -3.75 -1.73 -4.23
N PRO A 98 -3.07 -1.79 -5.35
CA PRO A 98 -1.80 -2.50 -5.56
C PRO A 98 -0.63 -1.78 -4.91
N ALA A 99 0.38 -2.54 -4.50
CA ALA A 99 1.60 -1.99 -3.93
C ALA A 99 2.48 -1.28 -4.97
N TRP A 100 2.26 -1.54 -6.26
CA TRP A 100 3.06 -1.11 -7.42
C TRP A 100 4.53 -1.57 -7.34
N TRP A 101 4.77 -2.58 -6.51
CA TRP A 101 6.06 -3.16 -6.27
C TRP A 101 5.88 -4.66 -5.99
N LYS A 102 6.56 -5.50 -6.76
CA LYS A 102 6.56 -6.94 -6.54
C LYS A 102 7.68 -7.31 -5.59
N SER A 103 7.33 -7.92 -4.45
CA SER A 103 8.31 -8.56 -3.58
C SER A 103 9.07 -9.66 -4.32
N ARG A 104 10.36 -9.78 -3.99
CA ARG A 104 11.24 -10.84 -4.52
C ARG A 104 11.73 -11.79 -3.42
N ARG A 105 11.41 -11.50 -2.16
CA ARG A 105 11.99 -12.19 -1.00
C ARG A 105 10.99 -12.88 -0.12
N ALA A 106 9.81 -12.29 0.04
CA ALA A 106 8.80 -12.76 0.96
C ALA A 106 7.42 -12.87 0.30
N PRO A 107 6.56 -13.77 0.78
CA PRO A 107 5.17 -13.81 0.38
C PRO A 107 4.48 -12.49 0.75
N ALA A 108 3.61 -12.02 -0.13
CA ALA A 108 2.89 -10.77 0.05
C ALA A 108 1.37 -10.98 0.10
N LEU A 109 0.74 -10.39 1.10
CA LEU A 109 -0.71 -10.25 1.20
C LEU A 109 -1.09 -8.80 0.86
N VAL A 110 -2.07 -8.64 -0.02
CA VAL A 110 -2.52 -7.32 -0.45
C VAL A 110 -3.97 -7.13 -0.06
N GLY A 111 -4.25 -6.14 0.79
CA GLY A 111 -5.60 -5.70 1.13
C GLY A 111 -6.24 -4.97 -0.05
N TYR A 112 -7.56 -5.01 -0.13
CA TYR A 112 -8.32 -4.40 -1.20
C TYR A 112 -9.49 -3.58 -0.66
N ALA A 113 -9.63 -2.32 -1.12
CA ALA A 113 -10.67 -1.42 -0.62
C ALA A 113 -11.40 -0.62 -1.71
N SER A 114 -11.34 -1.04 -2.97
CA SER A 114 -12.05 -0.33 -4.03
C SER A 114 -13.28 -1.11 -4.53
N PRO A 115 -14.48 -0.89 -3.95
CA PRO A 115 -15.68 -1.64 -4.30
C PRO A 115 -16.08 -1.48 -5.77
N TYR A 116 -15.69 -0.38 -6.41
CA TYR A 116 -16.03 -0.11 -7.81
C TYR A 116 -15.51 -1.13 -8.82
N PHE A 117 -14.40 -1.80 -8.49
CA PHE A 117 -13.82 -2.79 -9.38
C PHE A 117 -14.37 -4.20 -9.17
N VAL A 118 -15.04 -4.42 -8.02
CA VAL A 118 -15.65 -5.70 -7.66
C VAL A 118 -17.11 -5.72 -8.09
N PHE A 119 -17.85 -4.64 -7.81
CA PHE A 119 -19.28 -4.55 -8.06
C PHE A 119 -19.55 -3.77 -9.34
N GLU A 120 -19.71 -4.48 -10.47
CA GLU A 120 -19.95 -3.86 -11.79
C GLU A 120 -21.33 -3.19 -11.87
N ASP A 121 -22.31 -3.69 -11.12
CA ASP A 121 -23.68 -3.18 -11.06
C ASP A 121 -23.86 -2.02 -10.06
N SER A 122 -22.76 -1.52 -9.49
CA SER A 122 -22.84 -0.44 -8.50
C SER A 122 -23.62 0.78 -9.04
N PRO A 123 -24.55 1.33 -8.26
CA PRO A 123 -25.25 2.58 -8.62
C PRO A 123 -24.32 3.75 -8.92
N TYR A 124 -23.08 3.71 -8.42
CA TYR A 124 -22.03 4.67 -8.75
C TYR A 124 -21.82 4.86 -10.24
N PHE A 125 -21.99 3.78 -11.04
CA PHE A 125 -21.82 3.85 -12.49
C PHE A 125 -23.02 4.47 -13.23
N ARG A 126 -24.14 4.71 -12.53
CA ARG A 126 -25.29 5.43 -13.07
C ARG A 126 -24.99 6.92 -13.07
N GLY A 127 -25.01 7.57 -14.22
CA GLY A 127 -24.80 9.00 -14.35
C GLY A 127 -23.35 9.47 -14.55
N ILE A 128 -22.35 8.58 -14.56
CA ILE A 128 -21.00 8.97 -14.96
C ILE A 128 -20.89 9.02 -16.49
N SER A 129 -20.06 9.96 -17.01
CA SER A 129 -19.84 10.13 -18.43
C SER A 129 -19.17 8.89 -19.06
N LEU A 130 -19.37 8.69 -20.36
CA LEU A 130 -18.75 7.60 -21.11
C LEU A 130 -17.23 7.64 -20.99
N LEU A 131 -16.63 8.81 -21.09
CA LEU A 131 -15.19 9.00 -20.94
C LEU A 131 -14.70 8.51 -19.57
N ARG A 132 -15.41 8.84 -18.49
CA ARG A 132 -15.07 8.38 -17.14
C ARG A 132 -15.23 6.87 -17.00
N ARG A 133 -16.23 6.26 -17.65
CA ARG A 133 -16.39 4.79 -17.69
C ARG A 133 -15.21 4.11 -18.38
N LEU A 134 -14.75 4.63 -19.49
CA LEU A 134 -13.58 4.09 -20.20
C LEU A 134 -12.32 4.22 -19.36
N GLN A 135 -12.13 5.36 -18.72
CA GLN A 135 -11.01 5.57 -17.78
C GLN A 135 -11.04 4.55 -16.64
N LEU A 136 -12.20 4.34 -15.99
CA LEU A 136 -12.33 3.36 -14.91
C LEU A 136 -12.08 1.92 -15.38
N LYS A 137 -12.51 1.54 -16.59
CA LYS A 137 -12.18 0.23 -17.17
C LYS A 137 -10.68 0.05 -17.36
N PHE A 138 -10.00 1.09 -17.83
CA PHE A 138 -8.55 1.08 -17.98
C PHE A 138 -7.84 1.01 -16.63
N GLU A 139 -8.27 1.81 -15.65
CA GLU A 139 -7.77 1.75 -14.25
C GLU A 139 -7.96 0.34 -13.66
N LYS A 140 -9.14 -0.27 -13.85
CA LYS A 140 -9.43 -1.65 -13.41
C LYS A 140 -8.49 -2.66 -14.06
N LEU A 141 -8.23 -2.54 -15.35
CA LEU A 141 -7.31 -3.43 -16.07
C LEU A 141 -5.89 -3.31 -15.51
N LEU A 142 -5.37 -2.09 -15.37
CA LEU A 142 -4.05 -1.85 -14.79
C LEU A 142 -3.95 -2.40 -13.36
N PHE A 143 -4.97 -2.16 -12.55
CA PHE A 143 -5.05 -2.64 -11.19
C PHE A 143 -5.01 -4.18 -11.15
N TYR A 144 -5.80 -4.85 -11.99
CA TYR A 144 -5.84 -6.31 -12.07
C TYR A 144 -4.49 -6.89 -12.51
N LEU A 145 -3.84 -6.27 -13.50
CA LEU A 145 -2.52 -6.70 -13.97
C LEU A 145 -1.45 -6.58 -12.88
N GLU A 146 -1.45 -5.50 -12.10
CA GLU A 146 -0.52 -5.32 -10.99
C GLU A 146 -0.79 -6.31 -9.85
N LEU A 147 -2.04 -6.49 -9.42
CA LEU A 147 -2.37 -7.50 -8.41
C LEU A 147 -1.93 -8.89 -8.82
N ARG A 148 -2.23 -9.29 -10.07
CA ARG A 148 -1.81 -10.59 -10.60
C ARG A 148 -0.28 -10.74 -10.65
N ARG A 149 0.43 -9.65 -10.84
CA ARG A 149 1.89 -9.62 -10.84
C ARG A 149 2.45 -9.74 -9.41
N GLU A 150 1.81 -9.12 -8.44
CA GLU A 150 2.23 -9.11 -7.03
C GLU A 150 1.97 -10.45 -6.34
N THR A 151 0.89 -11.15 -6.70
CA THR A 151 0.45 -12.42 -6.07
C THR A 151 1.07 -13.69 -6.68
N LYS A 152 1.89 -13.59 -7.71
CA LYS A 152 2.65 -14.70 -8.32
C LYS A 152 4.10 -14.70 -7.85
#